data_5e288ac479ae8b9f0c456c800c69a16c
#
_entry.id   5e288ac479ae8b9f0c456c800c69a16c
#
_cell.length_a   1.000
_cell.length_b   1.000
_cell.length_c   1.000
_cell.angle_alpha   90.00
_cell.angle_beta   90.00
_cell.angle_gamma   90.00
#
_symmetry.space_group_name_H-M   'P 1'
#
loop_
_entity.id
_entity.type
_entity.pdbx_description
1 polymer ?
#
loop_
_entity_poly.entity_id
_entity_poly.type
_entity_poly.pdbx_seq_one_letter_code
_entity_poly.pdbx_strand_id
1 'polypeptide(L)'
;QYSTLSQEELLNVFKRPALLPIELLKLSTLITEEDVQVYFVDNDVIIKSKTIEIAGTQLADIESYPVEALDGFLETEFPSTCTIKKSLVQAALDRLSIFVSEYDKNTIKLLFTKTGLKMISSRTKAEEIIPYDESDDFKEFECLLDIVQFKELVNTLSTDIITLSYGTPTAIKMVEGKVVQILSSLDEDIDG
;
A
#
# COMPACT_ATOMS: atom_id res chain seq x y z
N GLN A 1 -1.67 9.72 -0.55
CA GLN A 1 -1.61 8.30 -0.92
C GLN A 1 -1.78 8.19 -2.43
N TYR A 2 -0.81 7.57 -3.11
CA TYR A 2 -0.86 7.37 -4.57
C TYR A 2 -1.05 5.88 -4.84
N SER A 3 -1.86 5.58 -5.83
CA SER A 3 -2.07 4.22 -6.31
C SER A 3 -1.88 4.21 -7.82
N THR A 4 -0.99 3.36 -8.30
CA THR A 4 -0.70 3.20 -9.73
C THR A 4 -1.12 1.80 -10.16
N LEU A 5 -1.94 1.72 -11.19
CA LEU A 5 -2.26 0.47 -11.88
C LEU A 5 -1.63 0.53 -13.26
N SER A 6 -0.63 -0.31 -13.50
CA SER A 6 0.01 -0.47 -14.81
C SER A 6 -0.20 -1.89 -15.29
N GLN A 7 -1.00 -2.07 -16.35
CA GLN A 7 -1.10 -3.32 -17.09
C GLN A 7 -0.93 -3.01 -18.58
N GLU A 8 -0.11 -3.80 -19.28
CA GLU A 8 0.11 -3.64 -20.72
C GLU A 8 -1.21 -3.67 -21.53
N GLU A 9 -2.19 -4.46 -21.08
CA GLU A 9 -3.50 -4.55 -21.71
C GLU A 9 -4.31 -3.24 -21.59
N LEU A 10 -4.18 -2.51 -20.47
CA LEU A 10 -4.83 -1.21 -20.28
C LEU A 10 -4.22 -0.11 -21.13
N LEU A 11 -2.90 -0.14 -21.35
CA LEU A 11 -2.21 0.83 -22.20
C LEU A 11 -2.68 0.79 -23.66
N ASN A 12 -3.18 -0.36 -24.13
CA ASN A 12 -3.78 -0.47 -25.46
C ASN A 12 -5.17 0.15 -25.56
N VAL A 13 -5.88 0.26 -24.44
CA VAL A 13 -7.23 0.86 -24.37
C VAL A 13 -7.15 2.37 -24.10
N PHE A 14 -6.26 2.78 -23.20
CA PHE A 14 -6.07 4.18 -22.82
C PHE A 14 -4.95 4.80 -23.66
N LYS A 15 -5.30 5.60 -24.64
CA LYS A 15 -4.33 6.28 -25.54
C LYS A 15 -3.55 7.41 -24.87
N ARG A 16 -3.93 7.78 -23.67
CA ARG A 16 -3.27 8.82 -22.86
C ARG A 16 -3.40 8.52 -21.37
N PRO A 17 -2.43 8.94 -20.53
CA PRO A 17 -2.59 8.87 -19.09
C PRO A 17 -3.72 9.79 -18.63
N ALA A 18 -4.41 9.39 -17.56
CA ALA A 18 -5.48 10.17 -16.94
C ALA A 18 -5.36 10.06 -15.42
N LEU A 19 -5.56 11.18 -14.73
CA LEU A 19 -5.61 11.24 -13.27
C LEU A 19 -7.07 11.30 -12.83
N LEU A 20 -7.54 10.24 -12.18
CA LEU A 20 -8.94 10.07 -11.80
C LEU A 20 -9.15 10.35 -10.31
N PRO A 21 -10.26 11.02 -9.94
CA PRO A 21 -10.64 11.12 -8.53
C PRO A 21 -10.83 9.73 -7.91
N ILE A 22 -10.39 9.56 -6.66
CA ILE A 22 -10.54 8.30 -5.94
C ILE A 22 -12.02 7.91 -5.76
N GLU A 23 -12.91 8.89 -5.69
CA GLU A 23 -14.35 8.69 -5.60
C GLU A 23 -14.90 7.97 -6.83
N LEU A 24 -14.39 8.29 -8.02
CA LEU A 24 -14.77 7.60 -9.26
C LEU A 24 -14.37 6.13 -9.22
N LEU A 25 -13.15 5.84 -8.70
CA LEU A 25 -12.68 4.47 -8.52
C LEU A 25 -13.50 3.71 -7.47
N LYS A 26 -13.88 4.36 -6.37
CA LYS A 26 -14.77 3.77 -5.37
C LYS A 26 -16.14 3.45 -5.95
N LEU A 27 -16.72 4.34 -6.76
CA LEU A 27 -17.99 4.10 -7.41
C LEU A 27 -17.92 2.98 -8.46
N SER A 28 -16.78 2.80 -9.12
CA SER A 28 -16.60 1.72 -10.09
C SER A 28 -16.75 0.32 -9.48
N THR A 29 -16.56 0.17 -8.16
CA THR A 29 -16.81 -1.10 -7.45
C THR A 29 -18.28 -1.53 -7.44
N LEU A 30 -19.20 -0.62 -7.76
CA LEU A 30 -20.64 -0.94 -7.92
C LEU A 30 -20.94 -1.66 -9.24
N ILE A 31 -20.00 -1.64 -10.18
CA ILE A 31 -20.15 -2.33 -11.46
C ILE A 31 -19.74 -3.78 -11.25
N THR A 32 -20.68 -4.68 -11.46
CA THR A 32 -20.51 -6.13 -11.30
C THR A 32 -20.34 -6.88 -12.62
N GLU A 33 -20.53 -6.18 -13.74
CA GLU A 33 -20.38 -6.74 -15.08
C GLU A 33 -18.90 -6.86 -15.46
N GLU A 34 -18.56 -7.93 -16.18
CA GLU A 34 -17.21 -8.17 -16.66
C GLU A 34 -16.80 -7.20 -17.76
N ASP A 35 -17.76 -6.78 -18.59
CA ASP A 35 -17.52 -5.87 -19.71
C ASP A 35 -17.96 -4.45 -19.36
N VAL A 36 -17.02 -3.52 -19.39
CA VAL A 36 -17.27 -2.09 -19.24
C VAL A 36 -16.69 -1.32 -20.43
N GLN A 37 -17.32 -0.21 -20.76
CA GLN A 37 -16.83 0.74 -21.73
C GLN A 37 -16.35 1.99 -21.01
N VAL A 38 -15.17 2.48 -21.38
CA VAL A 38 -14.61 3.70 -20.81
C VAL A 38 -14.43 4.72 -21.91
N TYR A 39 -15.01 5.90 -21.69
CA TYR A 39 -14.95 7.01 -22.63
C TYR A 39 -14.26 8.21 -21.97
N PHE A 40 -13.49 8.91 -22.79
CA PHE A 40 -12.93 10.21 -22.45
C PHE A 40 -13.60 11.25 -23.35
N VAL A 41 -14.33 12.18 -22.74
CA VAL A 41 -15.00 13.27 -23.42
C VAL A 41 -14.50 14.58 -22.81
N ASP A 42 -13.69 15.31 -23.56
CA ASP A 42 -12.97 16.50 -23.10
C ASP A 42 -12.16 16.22 -21.83
N ASN A 43 -12.61 16.71 -20.68
CA ASN A 43 -11.97 16.48 -19.37
C ASN A 43 -12.74 15.46 -18.49
N ASP A 44 -13.78 14.85 -19.04
CA ASP A 44 -14.58 13.88 -18.30
C ASP A 44 -14.20 12.45 -18.67
N VAL A 45 -14.35 11.56 -17.68
CA VAL A 45 -14.25 10.11 -17.84
C VAL A 45 -15.62 9.52 -17.53
N ILE A 46 -16.12 8.70 -18.44
CA ILE A 46 -17.37 7.99 -18.29
C ILE A 46 -17.09 6.50 -18.31
N ILE A 47 -17.47 5.80 -17.26
CA ILE A 47 -17.41 4.33 -17.14
C ILE A 47 -18.83 3.81 -17.26
N LYS A 48 -19.10 3.00 -18.26
CA LYS A 48 -20.44 2.50 -18.57
C LYS A 48 -20.47 0.99 -18.65
N SER A 49 -21.39 0.40 -17.91
CA SER A 49 -21.81 -0.99 -18.05
C SER A 49 -23.21 -1.06 -18.67
N LYS A 50 -23.83 -2.24 -18.67
CA LYS A 50 -25.20 -2.41 -19.14
C LYS A 50 -26.24 -1.74 -18.23
N THR A 51 -25.93 -1.65 -16.93
CA THR A 51 -26.88 -1.22 -15.90
C THR A 51 -26.47 0.06 -15.21
N ILE A 52 -25.18 0.41 -15.22
CA ILE A 52 -24.61 1.55 -14.49
C ILE A 52 -23.79 2.42 -15.43
N GLU A 53 -23.94 3.72 -15.29
CA GLU A 53 -23.06 4.71 -15.90
C GLU A 53 -22.54 5.64 -14.80
N ILE A 54 -21.22 5.77 -14.72
CA ILE A 54 -20.52 6.60 -13.74
C ILE A 54 -19.70 7.62 -14.52
N ALA A 55 -19.87 8.89 -14.21
CA ALA A 55 -19.10 9.96 -14.82
C ALA A 55 -18.35 10.77 -13.76
N GLY A 56 -17.17 11.24 -14.10
CA GLY A 56 -16.39 12.12 -13.25
C GLY A 56 -15.38 12.91 -14.07
N THR A 57 -15.02 14.07 -13.57
CA THR A 57 -14.03 14.94 -14.21
C THR A 57 -12.63 14.51 -13.82
N GLN A 58 -11.71 14.44 -14.79
CA GLN A 58 -10.29 14.19 -14.55
C GLN A 58 -9.71 15.29 -13.67
N LEU A 59 -8.76 14.95 -12.82
CA LEU A 59 -7.98 15.93 -12.09
C LEU A 59 -7.08 16.68 -13.09
N ALA A 60 -7.06 18.01 -13.00
CA ALA A 60 -6.49 18.86 -14.05
C ALA A 60 -4.98 18.77 -14.17
N ASP A 61 -4.29 18.40 -13.11
CA ASP A 61 -2.84 18.45 -13.02
C ASP A 61 -2.20 17.06 -13.05
N ILE A 62 -2.21 16.46 -14.24
CA ILE A 62 -1.55 15.17 -14.45
C ILE A 62 -0.02 15.28 -14.36
N GLU A 63 0.53 16.47 -14.66
CA GLU A 63 1.98 16.71 -14.60
C GLU A 63 2.48 16.76 -13.15
N SER A 64 1.60 17.03 -12.18
CA SER A 64 1.93 16.97 -10.76
C SER A 64 1.98 15.55 -10.19
N TYR A 65 1.52 14.55 -10.93
CA TYR A 65 1.57 13.17 -10.46
C TYR A 65 3.03 12.67 -10.45
N PRO A 66 3.55 12.21 -9.31
CA PRO A 66 4.98 11.97 -9.12
C PRO A 66 5.42 10.63 -9.74
N VAL A 67 5.30 10.46 -11.06
CA VAL A 67 5.62 9.21 -11.77
C VAL A 67 7.07 8.79 -11.50
N GLU A 68 8.03 9.71 -11.69
CA GLU A 68 9.45 9.42 -11.49
C GLU A 68 9.78 8.99 -10.06
N ALA A 69 9.14 9.61 -9.07
CA ALA A 69 9.33 9.22 -7.66
C ALA A 69 8.75 7.83 -7.39
N LEU A 70 7.59 7.50 -7.97
CA LEU A 70 6.96 6.20 -7.83
C LEU A 70 7.77 5.11 -8.54
N ASP A 71 8.29 5.38 -9.74
CA ASP A 71 9.17 4.46 -10.45
C ASP A 71 10.45 4.21 -9.65
N GLY A 72 11.05 5.25 -9.07
CA GLY A 72 12.19 5.11 -8.18
C GLY A 72 11.91 4.23 -6.96
N PHE A 73 10.71 4.31 -6.37
CA PHE A 73 10.31 3.41 -5.29
C PHE A 73 10.12 1.97 -5.76
N LEU A 74 9.55 1.76 -6.96
CA LEU A 74 9.36 0.42 -7.52
C LEU A 74 10.71 -0.26 -7.85
N GLU A 75 11.69 0.52 -8.29
CA GLU A 75 13.05 0.07 -8.60
C GLU A 75 13.94 -0.10 -7.35
N THR A 76 13.49 0.38 -6.18
CA THR A 76 14.25 0.26 -4.94
C THR A 76 14.53 -1.21 -4.62
N GLU A 77 15.80 -1.54 -4.43
CA GLU A 77 16.24 -2.85 -3.96
C GLU A 77 16.06 -3.00 -2.47
N PHE A 78 15.43 -4.09 -2.06
CA PHE A 78 15.24 -4.44 -0.67
C PHE A 78 16.13 -5.65 -0.34
N PRO A 79 17.14 -5.49 0.50
CA PRO A 79 18.17 -6.51 0.72
C PRO A 79 17.68 -7.74 1.48
N SER A 80 16.54 -7.65 2.16
CA SER A 80 16.02 -8.76 2.97
C SER A 80 14.52 -8.98 2.68
N THR A 81 14.08 -10.24 2.81
CA THR A 81 12.69 -10.63 2.68
C THR A 81 12.28 -11.58 3.78
N CYS A 82 11.02 -11.58 4.15
CA CYS A 82 10.42 -12.60 5.01
C CYS A 82 9.02 -12.92 4.54
N THR A 83 8.55 -14.12 4.88
CA THR A 83 7.18 -14.55 4.65
C THR A 83 6.43 -14.69 5.96
N ILE A 84 5.21 -14.19 6.01
CA ILE A 84 4.44 -14.10 7.23
C ILE A 84 2.96 -14.36 6.96
N LYS A 85 2.26 -15.00 7.89
CA LYS A 85 0.83 -15.21 7.76
C LYS A 85 0.05 -13.92 7.91
N LYS A 86 -0.76 -13.57 6.89
CA LYS A 86 -1.61 -12.38 6.87
C LYS A 86 -2.47 -12.25 8.12
N SER A 87 -3.13 -13.35 8.54
CA SER A 87 -4.02 -13.35 9.70
C SER A 87 -3.31 -12.95 11.00
N LEU A 88 -2.02 -13.31 11.16
CA LEU A 88 -1.25 -12.91 12.33
C LEU A 88 -0.93 -11.41 12.32
N VAL A 89 -0.57 -10.88 11.15
CA VAL A 89 -0.32 -9.45 10.97
C VAL A 89 -1.59 -8.65 11.23
N GLN A 90 -2.72 -9.05 10.64
CA GLN A 90 -4.01 -8.41 10.86
C GLN A 90 -4.40 -8.38 12.34
N ALA A 91 -4.32 -9.53 13.02
CA ALA A 91 -4.67 -9.63 14.43
C ALA A 91 -3.77 -8.76 15.33
N ALA A 92 -2.47 -8.65 15.02
CA ALA A 92 -1.56 -7.77 15.74
C ALA A 92 -1.88 -6.30 15.48
N LEU A 93 -2.13 -5.92 14.22
CA LEU A 93 -2.52 -4.56 13.85
C LEU A 93 -3.84 -4.15 14.50
N ASP A 94 -4.82 -5.05 14.59
CA ASP A 94 -6.09 -4.80 15.26
C ASP A 94 -5.88 -4.49 16.75
N ARG A 95 -5.06 -5.28 17.44
CA ARG A 95 -4.75 -5.06 18.85
C ARG A 95 -3.95 -3.77 19.07
N LEU A 96 -2.91 -3.54 18.29
CA LEU A 96 -2.07 -2.36 18.43
C LEU A 96 -2.79 -1.06 18.04
N SER A 97 -3.77 -1.12 17.13
CA SER A 97 -4.58 0.05 16.73
C SER A 97 -5.34 0.66 17.92
N ILE A 98 -5.60 -0.12 18.98
CA ILE A 98 -6.25 0.38 20.20
C ILE A 98 -5.34 1.35 20.99
N PHE A 99 -4.03 1.21 20.82
CA PHE A 99 -3.02 1.92 21.60
C PHE A 99 -2.36 3.08 20.85
N VAL A 100 -2.77 3.36 19.62
CA VAL A 100 -2.29 4.51 18.85
C VAL A 100 -3.36 5.57 18.73
N SER A 101 -2.97 6.81 18.54
CA SER A 101 -3.87 7.93 18.38
C SER A 101 -3.37 8.88 17.27
N GLU A 102 -4.26 9.70 16.75
CA GLU A 102 -3.92 10.73 15.77
C GLU A 102 -2.87 11.72 16.29
N TYR A 103 -2.80 11.94 17.61
CA TYR A 103 -1.80 12.79 18.25
C TYR A 103 -0.37 12.24 18.12
N ASP A 104 -0.23 10.91 17.99
CA ASP A 104 1.06 10.23 17.82
C ASP A 104 1.30 9.85 16.35
N LYS A 105 0.63 10.52 15.40
CA LYS A 105 0.69 10.23 13.97
C LYS A 105 0.40 8.74 13.64
N ASN A 106 -0.37 8.05 14.49
CA ASN A 106 -0.67 6.63 14.34
C ASN A 106 0.57 5.74 14.15
N THR A 107 1.69 6.08 14.79
CA THR A 107 2.99 5.47 14.52
C THR A 107 3.17 4.14 15.26
N ILE A 108 3.63 3.14 14.54
CA ILE A 108 4.16 1.89 15.08
C ILE A 108 5.59 1.68 14.62
N LYS A 109 6.40 1.06 15.48
CA LYS A 109 7.76 0.60 15.15
C LYS A 109 7.70 -0.86 14.73
N LEU A 110 8.25 -1.17 13.57
CA LEU A 110 8.53 -2.52 13.14
C LEU A 110 10.00 -2.83 13.43
N LEU A 111 10.26 -3.97 14.06
CA LEU A 111 11.60 -4.47 14.30
C LEU A 111 11.68 -5.92 13.78
N PHE A 112 12.44 -6.11 12.73
CA PHE A 112 12.73 -7.42 12.15
C PHE A 112 13.87 -8.06 12.92
N THR A 113 13.60 -9.18 13.58
CA THR A 113 14.56 -9.91 14.42
C THR A 113 14.64 -11.36 13.98
N LYS A 114 15.65 -12.10 14.39
CA LYS A 114 15.77 -13.54 14.13
C LYS A 114 14.61 -14.37 14.68
N THR A 115 13.85 -13.85 15.63
CA THR A 115 12.73 -14.57 16.26
C THR A 115 11.38 -14.20 15.68
N GLY A 116 11.31 -13.19 14.81
CA GLY A 116 10.08 -12.73 14.19
C GLY A 116 10.00 -11.22 14.03
N LEU A 117 8.88 -10.77 13.50
CA LEU A 117 8.52 -9.37 13.38
C LEU A 117 7.95 -8.88 14.72
N LYS A 118 8.66 -7.98 15.36
CA LYS A 118 8.16 -7.28 16.55
C LYS A 118 7.52 -5.97 16.13
N MET A 119 6.29 -5.75 16.54
CA MET A 119 5.51 -4.55 16.28
C MET A 119 5.27 -3.84 17.60
N ILE A 120 5.63 -2.57 17.68
CA ILE A 120 5.61 -1.83 18.95
C ILE A 120 4.84 -0.53 18.76
N SER A 121 3.84 -0.27 19.60
CA SER A 121 3.20 1.05 19.68
C SER A 121 4.21 2.07 20.22
N SER A 122 4.42 3.17 19.52
CA SER A 122 5.38 4.20 19.91
C SER A 122 5.06 4.80 21.26
N ARG A 123 3.79 4.97 21.59
CA ARG A 123 3.31 5.61 22.82
C ARG A 123 3.30 4.69 24.03
N THR A 124 2.56 3.59 23.93
CA THR A 124 2.27 2.74 25.10
C THR A 124 3.31 1.65 25.33
N LYS A 125 4.21 1.45 24.37
CA LYS A 125 5.16 0.34 24.33
C LYS A 125 4.49 -1.03 24.33
N ALA A 126 3.18 -1.07 24.04
CA ALA A 126 2.51 -2.34 23.75
C ALA A 126 3.20 -3.01 22.57
N GLU A 127 3.43 -4.31 22.67
CA GLU A 127 4.17 -5.05 21.67
C GLU A 127 3.49 -6.35 21.27
N GLU A 128 3.66 -6.70 20.01
CA GLU A 128 3.27 -7.97 19.41
C GLU A 128 4.48 -8.58 18.71
N ILE A 129 4.64 -9.91 18.83
CA ILE A 129 5.70 -10.63 18.13
C ILE A 129 5.03 -11.66 17.23
N ILE A 130 5.33 -11.59 15.95
CA ILE A 130 4.75 -12.45 14.92
C ILE A 130 5.89 -13.29 14.34
N PRO A 131 5.82 -14.64 14.43
CA PRO A 131 6.81 -15.49 13.79
C PRO A 131 6.73 -15.36 12.26
N TYR A 132 7.88 -15.44 11.61
CA TYR A 132 7.99 -15.47 10.16
C TYR A 132 9.11 -16.42 9.71
N ASP A 133 9.05 -16.79 8.44
CA ASP A 133 10.14 -17.49 7.78
C ASP A 133 11.06 -16.44 7.15
N GLU A 134 12.31 -16.39 7.59
CA GLU A 134 13.31 -15.45 7.10
C GLU A 134 14.02 -15.99 5.86
N SER A 135 14.59 -15.09 5.06
CA SER A 135 15.51 -15.45 3.99
C SER A 135 16.93 -15.66 4.53
N ASP A 136 17.77 -16.33 3.73
CA ASP A 136 19.17 -16.61 4.08
C ASP A 136 19.99 -15.33 4.34
N ASP A 137 19.58 -14.19 3.76
CA ASP A 137 20.24 -12.89 3.88
C ASP A 137 19.64 -11.99 4.98
N PHE A 138 19.17 -12.60 6.07
CA PHE A 138 18.56 -11.86 7.17
C PHE A 138 19.52 -10.80 7.77
N LYS A 139 18.98 -9.59 7.93
CA LYS A 139 19.58 -8.52 8.72
C LYS A 139 18.54 -7.91 9.66
N GLU A 140 18.97 -7.64 10.89
CA GLU A 140 18.11 -6.86 11.79
C GLU A 140 17.85 -5.49 11.19
N PHE A 141 16.59 -5.09 11.23
CA PHE A 141 16.14 -3.84 10.64
C PHE A 141 14.97 -3.27 11.43
N GLU A 142 14.91 -1.95 11.52
CA GLU A 142 13.77 -1.25 12.13
C GLU A 142 13.30 -0.11 11.26
N CYS A 143 11.99 0.15 11.31
CA CYS A 143 11.37 1.31 10.67
C CYS A 143 10.09 1.72 11.42
N LEU A 144 9.70 2.97 11.20
CA LEU A 144 8.43 3.53 11.70
C LEU A 144 7.41 3.56 10.58
N LEU A 145 6.19 3.13 10.84
CA LEU A 145 5.10 3.14 9.87
C LEU A 145 3.84 3.74 10.48
N ASP A 146 2.99 4.28 9.60
CA ASP A 146 1.60 4.58 9.94
C ASP A 146 0.80 3.27 10.00
N ILE A 147 0.25 2.94 11.18
CA ILE A 147 -0.49 1.69 11.40
C ILE A 147 -1.77 1.63 10.57
N VAL A 148 -2.42 2.77 10.32
CA VAL A 148 -3.67 2.83 9.55
C VAL A 148 -3.39 2.46 8.11
N GLN A 149 -2.37 3.09 7.52
CA GLN A 149 -1.96 2.80 6.14
C GLN A 149 -1.46 1.35 6.00
N PHE A 150 -0.64 0.88 6.94
CA PHE A 150 -0.16 -0.50 6.90
C PHE A 150 -1.30 -1.51 6.98
N LYS A 151 -2.27 -1.28 7.87
CA LYS A 151 -3.48 -2.11 8.00
C LYS A 151 -4.33 -2.10 6.73
N GLU A 152 -4.52 -0.94 6.12
CA GLU A 152 -5.23 -0.82 4.84
C GLU A 152 -4.56 -1.65 3.75
N LEU A 153 -3.23 -1.53 3.59
CA LEU A 153 -2.50 -2.30 2.59
C LEU A 153 -2.58 -3.81 2.83
N VAL A 154 -2.38 -4.26 4.07
CA VAL A 154 -2.52 -5.68 4.43
C VAL A 154 -3.92 -6.21 4.13
N ASN A 155 -4.95 -5.40 4.35
CA ASN A 155 -6.34 -5.82 4.09
C ASN A 155 -6.66 -5.97 2.61
N THR A 156 -5.98 -5.26 1.71
CA THR A 156 -6.20 -5.37 0.25
C THR A 156 -5.59 -6.64 -0.35
N LEU A 157 -4.66 -7.29 0.33
CA LEU A 157 -4.07 -8.55 -0.13
C LEU A 157 -5.10 -9.68 -0.06
N SER A 158 -5.12 -10.57 -1.05
CA SER A 158 -6.04 -11.72 -1.13
C SER A 158 -5.41 -13.02 -0.63
N THR A 159 -4.07 -13.09 -0.56
CA THR A 159 -3.34 -14.29 -0.13
C THR A 159 -3.26 -14.43 1.39
N ASP A 160 -3.14 -15.67 1.87
CA ASP A 160 -2.93 -15.96 3.30
C ASP A 160 -1.49 -15.72 3.78
N ILE A 161 -0.55 -15.66 2.84
CA ILE A 161 0.88 -15.44 3.11
C ILE A 161 1.30 -14.13 2.45
N ILE A 162 1.93 -13.28 3.24
CA ILE A 162 2.49 -12.00 2.80
C ILE A 162 4.00 -12.15 2.66
N THR A 163 4.56 -11.69 1.56
CA THR A 163 6.00 -11.49 1.41
C THR A 163 6.31 -10.02 1.70
N LEU A 164 7.07 -9.77 2.76
CA LEU A 164 7.58 -8.44 3.11
C LEU A 164 9.04 -8.33 2.68
N SER A 165 9.37 -7.30 1.93
CA SER A 165 10.74 -6.92 1.59
C SER A 165 11.11 -5.66 2.38
N TYR A 166 12.29 -5.65 2.99
CA TYR A 166 12.72 -4.64 3.94
C TYR A 166 14.25 -4.44 3.90
N GLY A 167 14.75 -3.50 4.71
CA GLY A 167 16.16 -3.24 4.85
C GLY A 167 16.62 -1.94 4.18
N THR A 168 15.69 -1.15 3.65
CA THR A 168 15.94 0.24 3.27
C THR A 168 15.29 1.17 4.28
N PRO A 169 15.88 2.31 4.63
CA PRO A 169 15.34 3.21 5.64
C PRO A 169 14.05 3.92 5.18
N THR A 170 13.77 3.91 3.88
CA THR A 170 12.73 4.74 3.29
C THR A 170 11.38 4.05 3.12
N ALA A 171 11.35 2.71 3.06
CA ALA A 171 10.11 1.99 2.78
C ALA A 171 10.19 0.50 3.12
N ILE A 172 9.02 -0.13 3.20
CA ILE A 172 8.82 -1.58 3.08
C ILE A 172 8.00 -1.88 1.82
N LYS A 173 8.19 -3.08 1.26
CA LYS A 173 7.45 -3.54 0.08
C LYS A 173 6.72 -4.84 0.36
N MET A 174 5.48 -4.94 -0.11
CA MET A 174 4.69 -6.17 -0.12
C MET A 174 4.38 -6.56 -1.55
N VAL A 175 4.48 -7.84 -1.86
CA VAL A 175 4.22 -8.37 -3.21
C VAL A 175 3.21 -9.49 -3.15
N GLU A 176 2.20 -9.42 -4.00
CA GLU A 176 1.21 -10.47 -4.22
C GLU A 176 0.97 -10.63 -5.73
N GLY A 177 1.53 -11.69 -6.31
CA GLY A 177 1.44 -11.90 -7.76
C GLY A 177 2.01 -10.72 -8.55
N LYS A 178 1.14 -10.02 -9.29
CA LYS A 178 1.50 -8.81 -10.04
C LYS A 178 1.30 -7.51 -9.25
N VAL A 179 0.72 -7.60 -8.06
CA VAL A 179 0.46 -6.42 -7.22
C VAL A 179 1.69 -6.14 -6.36
N VAL A 180 2.20 -4.93 -6.47
CA VAL A 180 3.30 -4.41 -5.64
C VAL A 180 2.76 -3.26 -4.81
N GLN A 181 2.95 -3.34 -3.51
CA GLN A 181 2.57 -2.29 -2.57
C GLN A 181 3.81 -1.81 -1.84
N ILE A 182 3.99 -0.51 -1.77
CA ILE A 182 5.10 0.11 -1.06
C ILE A 182 4.53 1.08 -0.04
N LEU A 183 5.01 0.96 1.20
CA LEU A 183 4.68 1.86 2.29
C LEU A 183 5.95 2.57 2.74
N SER A 184 5.94 3.89 2.62
CA SER A 184 7.05 4.72 3.08
C SER A 184 7.19 4.67 4.59
N SER A 185 8.42 4.61 5.06
CA SER A 185 8.74 4.81 6.47
C SER A 185 8.47 6.26 6.88
N LEU A 186 8.09 6.43 8.13
CA LEU A 186 8.05 7.74 8.77
C LEU A 186 9.46 8.08 9.27
N ASP A 187 9.84 9.35 9.15
CA ASP A 187 11.05 9.83 9.79
C ASP A 187 10.88 9.79 11.33
N GLU A 188 11.91 9.43 12.04
CA GLU A 188 11.97 9.72 13.45
C GLU A 188 11.99 11.24 13.59
N ASP A 189 10.87 11.84 14.03
CA ASP A 189 10.90 13.24 14.43
C ASP A 189 11.97 13.34 15.52
N ILE A 190 13.05 13.99 15.19
CA ILE A 190 14.03 14.43 16.19
C ILE A 190 13.29 15.53 16.95
N ASP A 191 12.43 15.12 17.89
CA ASP A 191 11.86 16.05 18.85
C ASP A 191 13.01 16.61 19.66
N GLY A 192 13.34 17.88 19.33
CA GLY A 192 14.23 18.71 20.12
C GLY A 192 13.54 19.19 21.40
#